data_8703412948549b205a8fedfd252ebfb1
#
_entry.id   8703412948549b205a8fedfd252ebfb1
#
_cell.length_a   1.000
_cell.length_b   1.000
_cell.length_c   1.000
_cell.angle_alpha   90.00
_cell.angle_beta   90.00
_cell.angle_gamma   90.00
#
_symmetry.space_group_name_H-M   'P 1'
#
loop_
_entity.id
_entity.type
_entity.pdbx_description
1 polymer ?
#
loop_
_entity_poly.entity_id
_entity_poly.type
_entity_poly.pdbx_seq_one_letter_code
_entity_poly.pdbx_strand_id
1 'polypeptide(L)'
;MRHFNNQIKEPGLNILPPGVERYIVSGGGLTGIQIFPDDEIEIINNEGGQICEISVFDKNGKSDSGILNLKNDTKDLTKLKKTLSKKDETSQIVVHQLKKRNLDILNAQTSILFDKNTNWGEKRKIKSKDKCYCVFAAPGNDMIIHEQNPPTDLTIFVKRSKITKDKEHHVIPDPMFDPLSETNIDRATAISFQVKEGDYIQVISPTGRQCSDFVAFDTTKLDKRIEKGLDWQTTRT
;
A
#
# COMPACT_ATOMS: atom_id res chain seq x y z
N MET A 1 14.94 28.10 24.69
CA MET A 1 15.06 26.69 25.08
C MET A 1 13.78 25.98 24.66
N ARG A 2 13.84 25.04 23.71
CA ARG A 2 12.69 24.19 23.36
C ARG A 2 12.63 23.06 24.38
N HIS A 3 11.58 23.05 25.21
CA HIS A 3 11.30 21.90 26.06
C HIS A 3 10.85 20.75 25.17
N PHE A 4 11.72 19.80 24.92
CA PHE A 4 11.33 18.51 24.39
C PHE A 4 10.59 17.76 25.51
N ASN A 5 9.28 17.61 25.37
CA ASN A 5 8.52 16.69 26.21
C ASN A 5 8.94 15.28 25.83
N ASN A 6 9.96 14.75 26.51
CA ASN A 6 10.34 13.34 26.42
C ASN A 6 9.26 12.50 27.08
N GLN A 7 8.12 12.35 26.42
CA GLN A 7 7.21 11.26 26.77
C GLN A 7 7.91 9.98 26.32
N ILE A 8 8.36 9.20 27.27
CA ILE A 8 8.74 7.81 27.07
C ILE A 8 7.49 7.12 26.52
N LYS A 9 7.45 6.88 25.22
CA LYS A 9 6.40 6.06 24.63
C LYS A 9 6.68 4.64 25.10
N GLU A 10 5.76 4.07 25.86
CA GLU A 10 5.83 2.66 26.17
C GLU A 10 5.93 1.86 24.86
N PRO A 11 6.90 0.91 24.76
CA PRO A 11 6.99 0.07 23.56
C PRO A 11 5.72 -0.76 23.49
N GLY A 12 4.89 -0.47 22.52
CA GLY A 12 3.64 -1.18 22.26
C GLY A 12 3.24 -1.01 20.81
N LEU A 13 2.58 -2.01 20.25
CA LEU A 13 1.97 -1.89 18.93
C LEU A 13 0.87 -0.82 19.03
N ASN A 14 1.00 0.24 18.25
CA ASN A 14 -0.07 1.22 18.09
C ASN A 14 -1.25 0.53 17.42
N ILE A 15 -2.20 0.07 18.24
CA ILE A 15 -3.42 -0.56 17.77
C ILE A 15 -4.30 0.55 17.19
N LEU A 16 -4.58 0.46 15.90
CA LEU A 16 -5.55 1.35 15.29
C LEU A 16 -6.95 1.08 15.85
N PRO A 17 -7.79 2.11 16.01
CA PRO A 17 -9.19 1.91 16.35
C PRO A 17 -9.89 0.95 15.36
N PRO A 18 -10.90 0.20 15.79
CA PRO A 18 -11.69 -0.64 14.89
C PRO A 18 -12.21 0.17 13.69
N GLY A 19 -12.09 -0.39 12.48
CA GLY A 19 -12.51 0.26 11.24
C GLY A 19 -11.55 1.33 10.73
N VAL A 20 -10.38 1.50 11.33
CA VAL A 20 -9.33 2.37 10.81
C VAL A 20 -8.22 1.50 10.23
N GLU A 21 -7.89 1.73 8.98
CA GLU A 21 -6.81 1.07 8.24
C GLU A 21 -5.68 2.07 7.99
N ARG A 22 -4.44 1.60 7.98
CA ARG A 22 -3.27 2.41 7.64
C ARG A 22 -2.55 1.83 6.44
N TYR A 23 -2.27 2.68 5.48
CA TYR A 23 -1.49 2.37 4.29
C TYR A 23 -0.28 3.29 4.21
N ILE A 24 0.81 2.77 3.67
CA ILE A 24 2.00 3.55 3.35
C ILE A 24 2.13 3.60 1.84
N VAL A 25 2.35 4.79 1.32
CA VAL A 25 2.79 4.98 -0.08
C VAL A 25 4.26 5.29 -0.01
N SER A 26 5.08 4.32 -0.36
CA SER A 26 6.54 4.50 -0.32
C SER A 26 7.00 5.56 -1.29
N GLY A 27 8.03 6.30 -0.90
CA GLY A 27 8.64 7.32 -1.75
C GLY A 27 9.09 6.74 -3.09
N GLY A 28 8.65 7.35 -4.19
CA GLY A 28 8.84 6.84 -5.56
C GLY A 28 7.87 5.74 -5.97
N GLY A 29 6.96 5.30 -5.08
CA GLY A 29 6.04 4.19 -5.26
C GLY A 29 4.58 4.59 -5.44
N LEU A 30 3.73 3.56 -5.43
CA LEU A 30 2.28 3.63 -5.64
C LEU A 30 1.58 2.68 -4.68
N THR A 31 0.33 3.02 -4.33
CA THR A 31 -0.55 2.14 -3.54
C THR A 31 -1.97 2.26 -4.05
N GLY A 32 -2.61 1.11 -4.29
CA GLY A 32 -4.01 1.03 -4.69
C GLY A 32 -4.91 0.70 -3.50
N ILE A 33 -6.00 1.44 -3.32
CA ILE A 33 -6.90 1.28 -2.17
C ILE A 33 -8.35 1.27 -2.64
N GLN A 34 -9.10 0.24 -2.25
CA GLN A 34 -10.55 0.20 -2.42
C GLN A 34 -11.21 1.09 -1.37
N ILE A 35 -12.09 1.98 -1.81
CA ILE A 35 -12.84 2.92 -0.95
C ILE A 35 -14.32 2.67 -1.13
N PHE A 36 -15.09 2.77 -0.05
CA PHE A 36 -16.53 2.58 -0.03
C PHE A 36 -17.26 3.90 0.24
N PRO A 37 -18.58 3.97 0.00
CA PRO A 37 -19.36 5.17 0.27
C PRO A 37 -19.22 5.59 1.74
N ASP A 38 -19.07 6.89 1.94
CA ASP A 38 -18.91 7.54 3.25
C ASP A 38 -17.60 7.24 4.00
N ASP A 39 -16.69 6.45 3.44
CA ASP A 39 -15.36 6.30 4.02
C ASP A 39 -14.62 7.64 4.10
N GLU A 40 -13.91 7.85 5.20
CA GLU A 40 -13.06 9.02 5.39
C GLU A 40 -11.59 8.64 5.14
N ILE A 41 -10.93 9.39 4.29
CA ILE A 41 -9.51 9.19 3.94
C ILE A 41 -8.74 10.37 4.50
N GLU A 42 -7.74 10.12 5.34
CA GLU A 42 -6.77 11.12 5.78
C GLU A 42 -5.41 10.79 5.20
N ILE A 43 -4.86 11.70 4.39
CA ILE A 43 -3.53 11.58 3.79
C ILE A 43 -2.60 12.54 4.52
N ILE A 44 -1.42 12.06 4.91
CA ILE A 44 -0.42 12.82 5.66
C ILE A 44 0.88 12.88 4.87
N ASN A 45 1.37 14.09 4.64
CA ASN A 45 2.72 14.32 4.15
C ASN A 45 3.67 14.32 5.35
N ASN A 46 4.32 13.19 5.61
CA ASN A 46 5.08 13.00 6.85
C ASN A 46 6.24 13.97 6.99
N GLU A 47 6.98 14.22 5.92
CA GLU A 47 8.21 15.02 5.94
C GLU A 47 8.06 16.38 5.25
N GLY A 48 6.96 16.60 4.54
CA GLY A 48 6.75 17.77 3.71
C GLY A 48 7.44 17.67 2.35
N GLY A 49 7.04 18.53 1.41
CA GLY A 49 7.66 18.60 0.08
C GLY A 49 7.39 17.39 -0.84
N GLN A 50 6.85 16.30 -0.31
CA GLN A 50 6.50 15.12 -1.12
C GLN A 50 5.24 15.41 -1.94
N ILE A 51 5.35 15.23 -3.24
CA ILE A 51 4.20 15.31 -4.14
C ILE A 51 3.31 14.08 -3.91
N CYS A 52 2.00 14.31 -3.82
CA CYS A 52 1.00 13.24 -3.81
C CYS A 52 0.07 13.40 -4.98
N GLU A 53 0.03 12.42 -5.86
CA GLU A 53 -0.90 12.33 -6.97
C GLU A 53 -1.91 11.21 -6.71
N ILE A 54 -3.17 11.42 -7.11
CA ILE A 54 -4.24 10.44 -6.99
C ILE A 54 -5.01 10.30 -8.29
N SER A 55 -5.27 9.06 -8.71
CA SER A 55 -6.27 8.73 -9.73
C SER A 55 -7.40 7.94 -9.09
N VAL A 56 -8.64 8.32 -9.41
CA VAL A 56 -9.87 7.73 -8.85
C VAL A 56 -10.63 7.05 -9.98
N PHE A 57 -11.09 5.83 -9.72
CA PHE A 57 -11.85 5.03 -10.67
C PHE A 57 -13.19 4.63 -10.06
N ASP A 58 -14.25 4.80 -10.81
CA ASP A 58 -15.58 4.35 -10.43
C ASP A 58 -15.71 2.81 -10.46
N LYS A 59 -16.87 2.30 -10.09
CA LYS A 59 -17.19 0.85 -10.13
C LYS A 59 -17.13 0.22 -11.53
N ASN A 60 -17.17 1.03 -12.58
CA ASN A 60 -17.07 0.59 -13.97
C ASN A 60 -15.66 0.69 -14.54
N GLY A 61 -14.69 1.10 -13.71
CA GLY A 61 -13.28 1.27 -14.11
C GLY A 61 -13.00 2.58 -14.84
N LYS A 62 -13.95 3.52 -14.90
CA LYS A 62 -13.75 4.83 -15.51
C LYS A 62 -13.19 5.81 -14.48
N SER A 63 -12.28 6.67 -14.96
CA SER A 63 -11.72 7.72 -14.11
C SER A 63 -12.76 8.78 -13.75
N ASP A 64 -12.98 9.00 -12.46
CA ASP A 64 -13.92 9.99 -11.92
C ASP A 64 -13.42 10.57 -10.58
N SER A 65 -12.75 11.70 -10.64
CA SER A 65 -12.27 12.43 -9.44
C SER A 65 -13.43 13.07 -8.66
N GLY A 66 -14.59 13.24 -9.29
CA GLY A 66 -15.78 13.85 -8.67
C GLY A 66 -16.33 13.02 -7.50
N ILE A 67 -16.07 11.72 -7.47
CA ILE A 67 -16.42 10.82 -6.35
C ILE A 67 -15.81 11.31 -5.03
N LEU A 68 -14.60 11.84 -5.10
CA LEU A 68 -13.87 12.40 -3.95
C LEU A 68 -13.92 13.94 -3.87
N ASN A 69 -14.74 14.61 -4.68
CA ASN A 69 -14.77 16.07 -4.81
C ASN A 69 -13.43 16.70 -5.19
N LEU A 70 -12.58 15.97 -5.92
CA LEU A 70 -11.29 16.45 -6.36
C LEU A 70 -11.42 17.18 -7.72
N LYS A 71 -10.58 18.20 -7.91
CA LYS A 71 -10.42 18.85 -9.20
C LYS A 71 -9.44 18.06 -10.05
N ASN A 72 -9.72 17.99 -11.33
CA ASN A 72 -8.77 17.41 -12.28
C ASN A 72 -7.72 18.47 -12.62
N ASP A 73 -6.51 18.24 -12.16
CA ASP A 73 -5.44 19.25 -12.28
C ASP A 73 -4.55 19.09 -13.50
N THR A 74 -4.69 17.99 -14.26
CA THR A 74 -3.72 17.73 -15.32
C THR A 74 -4.30 17.24 -16.63
N LYS A 75 -3.92 17.95 -17.70
CA LYS A 75 -4.04 17.50 -19.08
C LYS A 75 -2.81 16.72 -19.59
N ASP A 76 -1.69 16.79 -18.86
CA ASP A 76 -0.41 16.21 -19.28
C ASP A 76 -0.06 14.90 -18.57
N LEU A 77 0.92 14.17 -19.12
CA LEU A 77 1.48 12.95 -18.55
C LEU A 77 1.91 13.19 -17.10
N THR A 78 1.09 12.73 -16.18
CA THR A 78 1.37 12.86 -14.75
C THR A 78 2.56 12.02 -14.35
N LYS A 79 3.21 12.39 -13.26
CA LYS A 79 4.29 11.60 -12.67
C LYS A 79 3.80 10.20 -12.26
N LEU A 80 2.54 10.07 -11.85
CA LEU A 80 1.89 8.80 -11.60
C LEU A 80 1.98 7.87 -12.81
N LYS A 81 1.63 8.33 -14.01
CA LYS A 81 1.74 7.54 -15.24
C LYS A 81 3.19 7.16 -15.56
N LYS A 82 4.15 8.07 -15.34
CA LYS A 82 5.58 7.75 -15.47
C LYS A 82 6.01 6.67 -14.50
N THR A 83 5.54 6.72 -13.25
CA THR A 83 5.85 5.71 -12.23
C THR A 83 5.28 4.35 -12.62
N LEU A 84 4.04 4.30 -13.12
CA LEU A 84 3.43 3.05 -13.62
C LEU A 84 4.14 2.46 -14.85
N SER A 85 4.82 3.29 -15.62
CA SER A 85 5.60 2.84 -16.79
C SER A 85 6.97 2.27 -16.43
N LYS A 86 7.38 2.36 -15.16
CA LYS A 86 8.61 1.74 -14.68
C LYS A 86 8.48 0.22 -14.72
N LYS A 87 9.61 -0.44 -14.98
CA LYS A 87 9.69 -1.90 -14.97
C LYS A 87 10.08 -2.47 -13.59
N ASP A 88 9.99 -1.64 -12.53
CA ASP A 88 10.22 -2.12 -11.17
C ASP A 88 9.04 -2.99 -10.69
N GLU A 89 9.33 -3.85 -9.75
CA GLU A 89 8.40 -4.86 -9.23
C GLU A 89 7.11 -4.23 -8.65
N THR A 90 7.24 -3.17 -7.87
CA THR A 90 6.11 -2.47 -7.24
C THR A 90 5.16 -1.88 -8.28
N SER A 91 5.71 -1.24 -9.31
CA SER A 91 4.90 -0.68 -10.40
C SER A 91 4.19 -1.79 -11.19
N GLN A 92 4.85 -2.92 -11.43
CA GLN A 92 4.24 -4.06 -12.12
C GLN A 92 3.10 -4.69 -11.32
N ILE A 93 3.23 -4.81 -10.00
CA ILE A 93 2.17 -5.29 -9.11
C ILE A 93 0.93 -4.40 -9.24
N VAL A 94 1.11 -3.08 -9.13
CA VAL A 94 -0.01 -2.14 -9.28
C VAL A 94 -0.64 -2.23 -10.67
N VAL A 95 0.17 -2.28 -11.72
CA VAL A 95 -0.32 -2.45 -13.11
C VAL A 95 -1.13 -3.74 -13.25
N HIS A 96 -0.68 -4.85 -12.67
CA HIS A 96 -1.42 -6.11 -12.67
C HIS A 96 -2.78 -5.98 -11.97
N GLN A 97 -2.79 -5.41 -10.76
CA GLN A 97 -4.02 -5.16 -10.01
C GLN A 97 -5.02 -4.28 -10.78
N LEU A 98 -4.53 -3.29 -11.49
CA LEU A 98 -5.34 -2.39 -12.29
C LEU A 98 -5.93 -3.10 -13.51
N LYS A 99 -5.14 -3.92 -14.21
CA LYS A 99 -5.61 -4.75 -15.33
C LYS A 99 -6.69 -5.74 -14.88
N LYS A 100 -6.49 -6.39 -13.74
CA LYS A 100 -7.45 -7.34 -13.17
C LYS A 100 -8.82 -6.69 -12.89
N ARG A 101 -8.82 -5.39 -12.58
CA ARG A 101 -10.03 -4.59 -12.36
C ARG A 101 -10.56 -3.92 -13.63
N ASN A 102 -9.96 -4.15 -14.78
CA ASN A 102 -10.29 -3.45 -16.03
C ASN A 102 -10.24 -1.92 -15.91
N LEU A 103 -9.29 -1.37 -15.13
CA LEU A 103 -9.14 0.06 -14.96
C LEU A 103 -8.33 0.67 -16.09
N ASP A 104 -8.87 1.68 -16.75
CA ASP A 104 -8.20 2.41 -17.82
C ASP A 104 -7.27 3.50 -17.26
N ILE A 105 -6.07 3.09 -16.96
CA ILE A 105 -5.05 4.00 -16.43
C ILE A 105 -4.51 4.99 -17.45
N LEU A 106 -4.47 4.60 -18.71
CA LEU A 106 -3.90 5.47 -19.76
C LEU A 106 -4.74 6.72 -19.94
N ASN A 107 -6.06 6.61 -19.79
CA ASN A 107 -6.99 7.72 -19.87
C ASN A 107 -7.40 8.27 -18.48
N ALA A 108 -6.76 7.79 -17.41
CA ALA A 108 -7.08 8.25 -16.06
C ALA A 108 -6.76 9.73 -15.86
N GLN A 109 -7.69 10.41 -15.24
CA GLN A 109 -7.50 11.76 -14.72
C GLN A 109 -6.75 11.67 -13.39
N THR A 110 -5.87 12.63 -13.16
CA THR A 110 -5.06 12.68 -11.94
C THR A 110 -5.26 14.02 -11.25
N SER A 111 -5.41 13.98 -9.93
CA SER A 111 -5.45 15.16 -9.08
C SER A 111 -4.21 15.23 -8.21
N ILE A 112 -3.73 16.44 -7.92
CA ILE A 112 -2.60 16.68 -7.03
C ILE A 112 -3.15 17.01 -5.65
N LEU A 113 -2.81 16.20 -4.66
CA LEU A 113 -3.20 16.41 -3.26
C LEU A 113 -2.17 17.21 -2.49
N PHE A 114 -0.88 16.94 -2.73
CA PHE A 114 0.25 17.67 -2.18
C PHE A 114 1.23 18.05 -3.27
N ASP A 115 1.79 19.21 -3.18
CA ASP A 115 2.85 19.70 -4.06
C ASP A 115 4.21 19.81 -3.33
N LYS A 116 5.23 20.28 -4.04
CA LYS A 116 6.60 20.45 -3.48
C LYS A 116 6.70 21.49 -2.37
N ASN A 117 5.70 22.35 -2.19
CA ASN A 117 5.68 23.38 -1.17
C ASN A 117 4.86 22.97 0.07
N THR A 118 4.33 21.75 0.07
CA THR A 118 3.56 21.21 1.19
C THR A 118 4.38 21.15 2.46
N ASN A 119 3.83 21.61 3.57
CA ASN A 119 4.51 21.63 4.85
C ASN A 119 4.63 20.22 5.46
N TRP A 120 5.60 20.06 6.34
CA TRP A 120 5.78 18.89 7.18
C TRP A 120 4.50 18.61 8.00
N GLY A 121 4.04 17.35 7.99
CA GLY A 121 2.86 16.90 8.72
C GLY A 121 1.53 17.43 8.19
N GLU A 122 1.52 18.07 7.02
CA GLU A 122 0.28 18.56 6.41
C GLU A 122 -0.64 17.39 6.09
N LYS A 123 -1.95 17.62 6.33
CA LYS A 123 -3.00 16.60 6.20
C LYS A 123 -4.07 17.04 5.22
N ARG A 124 -4.55 16.08 4.44
CA ARG A 124 -5.76 16.23 3.61
C ARG A 124 -6.79 15.21 4.05
N LYS A 125 -8.01 15.68 4.29
CA LYS A 125 -9.16 14.84 4.62
C LYS A 125 -10.15 14.87 3.49
N ILE A 126 -10.58 13.68 3.08
CA ILE A 126 -11.47 13.49 1.95
C ILE A 126 -12.52 12.47 2.38
N LYS A 127 -13.77 12.70 1.96
CA LYS A 127 -14.87 11.75 2.17
C LYS A 127 -15.37 11.26 0.82
N SER A 128 -15.53 9.94 0.69
CA SER A 128 -16.02 9.35 -0.54
C SER A 128 -17.54 9.43 -0.64
N LYS A 129 -18.04 9.74 -1.83
CA LYS A 129 -19.47 9.74 -2.13
C LYS A 129 -19.98 8.38 -2.58
N ASP A 130 -19.12 7.59 -3.23
CA ASP A 130 -19.50 6.29 -3.80
C ASP A 130 -18.32 5.32 -3.73
N LYS A 131 -18.58 4.05 -4.06
CA LYS A 131 -17.55 3.03 -4.16
C LYS A 131 -16.58 3.36 -5.29
N CYS A 132 -15.30 3.43 -4.99
CA CYS A 132 -14.26 3.71 -5.97
C CYS A 132 -12.97 2.95 -5.65
N TYR A 133 -12.07 2.94 -6.62
CA TYR A 133 -10.70 2.46 -6.43
C TYR A 133 -9.74 3.64 -6.62
N CYS A 134 -8.89 3.87 -5.63
CA CYS A 134 -7.97 4.99 -5.63
C CYS A 134 -6.54 4.47 -5.81
N VAL A 135 -5.79 5.09 -6.72
CA VAL A 135 -4.35 4.86 -6.86
C VAL A 135 -3.64 6.12 -6.39
N PHE A 136 -2.90 5.99 -5.30
CA PHE A 136 -2.07 7.05 -4.75
C PHE A 136 -0.63 6.85 -5.18
N ALA A 137 0.04 7.93 -5.54
CA ALA A 137 1.45 7.93 -5.90
C ALA A 137 2.22 8.96 -5.08
N ALA A 138 3.41 8.60 -4.64
CA ALA A 138 4.42 9.48 -4.06
C ALA A 138 5.60 9.62 -5.04
N PRO A 139 5.42 10.27 -6.20
CA PRO A 139 6.41 10.25 -7.26
C PRO A 139 7.71 10.94 -6.81
N GLY A 140 8.84 10.32 -7.17
CA GLY A 140 10.17 10.91 -7.02
C GLY A 140 10.58 11.70 -8.25
N ASN A 141 11.50 12.63 -8.07
CA ASN A 141 12.26 13.22 -9.16
C ASN A 141 13.59 12.47 -9.32
N ASP A 142 14.20 12.59 -10.50
CA ASP A 142 15.58 12.16 -10.66
C ASP A 142 16.46 12.94 -9.69
N MET A 143 17.27 12.23 -8.89
CA MET A 143 18.17 12.88 -7.96
C MET A 143 19.32 13.55 -8.73
N ILE A 144 19.51 14.84 -8.50
CA ILE A 144 20.67 15.57 -8.98
C ILE A 144 21.76 15.47 -7.92
N ILE A 145 23.01 15.28 -8.34
CA ILE A 145 24.16 15.04 -7.44
C ILE A 145 24.29 16.12 -6.35
N HIS A 146 23.86 17.35 -6.62
CA HIS A 146 23.93 18.49 -5.70
C HIS A 146 22.65 18.74 -4.89
N GLU A 147 21.55 18.09 -5.22
CA GLU A 147 20.25 18.19 -4.55
C GLU A 147 19.76 16.79 -4.21
N GLN A 148 20.18 16.27 -3.05
CA GLN A 148 19.75 14.97 -2.57
C GLN A 148 18.39 15.12 -1.85
N ASN A 149 17.32 15.21 -2.62
CA ASN A 149 15.95 15.15 -2.11
C ASN A 149 15.31 13.82 -2.54
N PRO A 150 15.55 12.72 -1.83
CA PRO A 150 14.89 11.46 -2.14
C PRO A 150 13.37 11.60 -1.92
N PRO A 151 12.55 10.87 -2.68
CA PRO A 151 11.12 10.83 -2.41
C PRO A 151 10.87 10.21 -1.04
N THR A 152 9.92 10.76 -0.31
CA THR A 152 9.56 10.33 1.05
C THR A 152 8.20 9.65 1.09
N ASP A 153 7.93 8.93 2.17
CA ASP A 153 6.70 8.17 2.34
C ASP A 153 5.51 9.09 2.67
N LEU A 154 4.34 8.70 2.19
CA LEU A 154 3.07 9.26 2.61
C LEU A 154 2.31 8.23 3.46
N THR A 155 1.63 8.71 4.50
CA THR A 155 0.74 7.86 5.30
C THR A 155 -0.71 8.14 4.96
N ILE A 156 -1.49 7.09 4.74
CA ILE A 156 -2.92 7.19 4.47
C ILE A 156 -3.66 6.41 5.54
N PHE A 157 -4.62 7.06 6.19
CA PHE A 157 -5.59 6.40 7.05
C PHE A 157 -6.94 6.37 6.34
N VAL A 158 -7.57 5.21 6.34
CA VAL A 158 -8.94 5.04 5.85
C VAL A 158 -9.80 4.64 7.04
N LYS A 159 -10.75 5.51 7.40
CA LYS A 159 -11.76 5.22 8.41
C LYS A 159 -13.01 4.73 7.69
N ARG A 160 -13.32 3.47 7.87
CA ARG A 160 -14.48 2.82 7.26
C ARG A 160 -15.77 3.35 7.87
N SER A 161 -16.70 3.74 7.03
CA SER A 161 -18.00 4.27 7.46
C SER A 161 -18.88 3.21 8.12
N LYS A 162 -18.76 1.97 7.67
CA LYS A 162 -19.49 0.83 8.22
C LYS A 162 -18.49 -0.20 8.72
N ILE A 163 -18.44 -0.35 10.04
CA ILE A 163 -17.70 -1.43 10.69
C ILE A 163 -18.65 -2.63 10.69
N THR A 164 -18.78 -3.31 9.57
CA THR A 164 -19.57 -4.53 9.50
C THR A 164 -18.68 -5.72 9.82
N LYS A 165 -19.26 -6.70 10.51
CA LYS A 165 -18.62 -8.01 10.69
C LYS A 165 -18.59 -8.81 9.39
N ASP A 166 -19.20 -8.29 8.34
CA ASP A 166 -19.33 -8.95 7.06
C ASP A 166 -18.02 -8.92 6.29
N LYS A 167 -17.65 -10.07 5.75
CA LYS A 167 -16.41 -10.31 4.99
C LYS A 167 -16.22 -9.35 3.80
N GLU A 168 -17.28 -8.71 3.31
CA GLU A 168 -17.23 -7.77 2.19
C GLU A 168 -16.47 -6.45 2.50
N HIS A 169 -16.27 -6.12 3.78
CA HIS A 169 -15.58 -4.90 4.20
C HIS A 169 -14.14 -5.15 4.66
N HIS A 170 -13.73 -6.40 4.75
CA HIS A 170 -12.32 -6.72 4.89
C HIS A 170 -11.68 -6.72 3.50
N VAL A 171 -11.12 -5.59 3.13
CA VAL A 171 -10.33 -5.51 1.91
C VAL A 171 -9.00 -6.22 2.19
N ILE A 172 -8.99 -7.52 1.96
CA ILE A 172 -7.74 -8.26 1.90
C ILE A 172 -6.95 -7.67 0.74
N PRO A 173 -5.66 -7.33 0.92
CA PRO A 173 -4.84 -6.88 -0.19
C PRO A 173 -4.91 -7.88 -1.34
N ASP A 174 -5.07 -7.38 -2.55
CA ASP A 174 -5.01 -8.27 -3.70
C ASP A 174 -3.68 -9.01 -3.74
N PRO A 175 -3.68 -10.28 -4.13
CA PRO A 175 -2.45 -11.00 -4.37
C PRO A 175 -1.61 -10.27 -5.42
N MET A 176 -0.30 -10.25 -5.24
CA MET A 176 0.66 -9.62 -6.16
C MET A 176 0.50 -10.14 -7.58
N PHE A 177 0.29 -11.45 -7.70
CA PHE A 177 0.06 -12.17 -8.95
C PHE A 177 -1.13 -13.10 -8.78
N ASP A 178 -1.59 -13.73 -9.85
CA ASP A 178 -2.63 -14.75 -9.75
C ASP A 178 -2.11 -15.93 -8.90
N PRO A 179 -2.77 -16.27 -7.78
CA PRO A 179 -2.27 -17.27 -6.87
C PRO A 179 -2.30 -18.66 -7.51
N LEU A 180 -1.19 -19.39 -7.43
CA LEU A 180 -1.14 -20.79 -7.79
C LEU A 180 -1.84 -21.67 -6.74
N SER A 181 -1.75 -21.26 -5.48
CA SER A 181 -2.44 -21.90 -4.36
C SER A 181 -2.76 -20.89 -3.28
N GLU A 182 -3.84 -21.13 -2.56
CA GLU A 182 -4.24 -20.35 -1.39
C GLU A 182 -4.53 -21.33 -0.25
N THR A 183 -3.97 -21.06 0.92
CA THR A 183 -4.17 -21.91 2.10
C THR A 183 -4.46 -21.04 3.31
N ASN A 184 -5.50 -21.39 4.04
CA ASN A 184 -5.82 -20.78 5.31
C ASN A 184 -5.08 -21.48 6.44
N ILE A 185 -4.43 -20.70 7.31
CA ILE A 185 -3.75 -21.20 8.50
C ILE A 185 -4.64 -20.87 9.70
N ASP A 186 -5.19 -21.90 10.32
CA ASP A 186 -6.04 -21.73 11.47
C ASP A 186 -5.23 -21.29 12.70
N ARG A 187 -5.91 -20.67 13.65
CA ARG A 187 -5.29 -20.20 14.90
C ARG A 187 -4.62 -21.37 15.64
N ALA A 188 -3.39 -21.13 16.13
CA ALA A 188 -2.58 -22.11 16.85
C ALA A 188 -2.22 -23.37 16.05
N THR A 189 -2.14 -23.25 14.72
CA THR A 189 -1.69 -24.32 13.83
C THR A 189 -0.46 -23.91 13.05
N ALA A 190 0.18 -24.88 12.41
CA ALA A 190 1.26 -24.67 11.46
C ALA A 190 1.00 -25.49 10.20
N ILE A 191 1.44 -24.97 9.08
CA ILE A 191 1.42 -25.70 7.80
C ILE A 191 2.81 -25.68 7.19
N SER A 192 3.11 -26.65 6.35
CA SER A 192 4.29 -26.66 5.50
C SER A 192 3.90 -26.85 4.05
N PHE A 193 4.61 -26.17 3.15
CA PHE A 193 4.43 -26.31 1.71
C PHE A 193 5.78 -26.11 1.01
N GLN A 194 5.88 -26.62 -0.20
CA GLN A 194 7.07 -26.47 -1.02
C GLN A 194 6.95 -25.24 -1.93
N VAL A 195 8.05 -24.54 -2.09
CA VAL A 195 8.20 -23.43 -3.03
C VAL A 195 9.41 -23.64 -3.90
N LYS A 196 9.41 -23.05 -5.07
CA LYS A 196 10.50 -23.09 -6.04
C LYS A 196 11.12 -21.71 -6.19
N GLU A 197 12.33 -21.69 -6.73
CA GLU A 197 12.96 -20.44 -7.11
C GLU A 197 12.06 -19.63 -8.06
N GLY A 198 11.84 -18.35 -7.73
CA GLY A 198 10.95 -17.45 -8.47
C GLY A 198 9.50 -17.43 -7.99
N ASP A 199 9.11 -18.31 -7.05
CA ASP A 199 7.78 -18.24 -6.43
C ASP A 199 7.71 -17.11 -5.41
N TYR A 200 6.55 -16.46 -5.32
CA TYR A 200 6.24 -15.44 -4.32
C TYR A 200 5.31 -16.00 -3.26
N ILE A 201 5.62 -15.72 -2.00
CA ILE A 201 4.78 -16.07 -0.86
C ILE A 201 4.20 -14.76 -0.31
N GLN A 202 2.89 -14.67 -0.25
CA GLN A 202 2.19 -13.56 0.39
C GLN A 202 1.46 -14.08 1.62
N VAL A 203 1.83 -13.59 2.80
CA VAL A 203 1.17 -13.90 4.07
C VAL A 203 0.23 -12.75 4.42
N ILE A 204 -1.04 -13.04 4.64
CA ILE A 204 -2.07 -12.04 4.94
C ILE A 204 -2.68 -12.36 6.30
N SER A 205 -2.77 -11.37 7.18
CA SER A 205 -3.55 -11.44 8.42
C SER A 205 -4.90 -10.74 8.21
N PRO A 206 -5.98 -11.46 7.85
CA PRO A 206 -7.25 -10.85 7.43
C PRO A 206 -7.90 -9.96 8.48
N THR A 207 -7.76 -10.33 9.75
CA THR A 207 -8.33 -9.57 10.87
C THR A 207 -7.31 -8.70 11.59
N GLY A 208 -6.04 -8.80 11.20
CA GLY A 208 -4.92 -8.20 11.92
C GLY A 208 -4.68 -8.82 13.30
N ARG A 209 -3.69 -8.32 14.03
CA ARG A 209 -3.36 -8.71 15.41
C ARG A 209 -2.96 -10.18 15.62
N GLN A 210 -2.77 -10.95 14.55
CA GLN A 210 -2.26 -12.31 14.61
C GLN A 210 -0.76 -12.27 14.25
N CYS A 211 0.06 -12.79 15.14
CA CYS A 211 1.45 -13.08 14.84
C CYS A 211 1.54 -14.33 13.99
N SER A 212 2.44 -14.33 13.02
CA SER A 212 2.75 -15.51 12.22
C SER A 212 4.26 -15.63 12.15
N ASP A 213 4.77 -16.77 12.56
CA ASP A 213 6.18 -17.11 12.42
C ASP A 213 6.40 -17.82 11.08
N PHE A 214 7.53 -17.56 10.47
CA PHE A 214 7.92 -18.13 9.20
C PHE A 214 9.31 -18.76 9.31
N VAL A 215 9.43 -20.02 8.90
CA VAL A 215 10.70 -20.74 8.81
C VAL A 215 10.79 -21.38 7.45
N ALA A 216 11.94 -21.27 6.80
CA ALA A 216 12.21 -21.89 5.51
C ALA A 216 13.37 -22.88 5.62
N PHE A 217 13.27 -23.99 4.93
CA PHE A 217 14.29 -25.05 4.88
C PHE A 217 14.66 -25.34 3.43
N ASP A 218 15.94 -25.63 3.20
CA ASP A 218 16.39 -26.21 1.93
C ASP A 218 15.92 -27.67 1.85
N THR A 219 14.97 -27.95 0.94
CA THR A 219 14.38 -29.28 0.80
C THR A 219 15.40 -30.36 0.48
N THR A 220 16.44 -30.04 -0.30
CA THR A 220 17.50 -31.02 -0.64
C THR A 220 18.31 -31.43 0.60
N LYS A 221 18.49 -30.53 1.54
CA LYS A 221 19.16 -30.83 2.81
C LYS A 221 18.24 -31.55 3.78
N LEU A 222 16.97 -31.13 3.81
CA LEU A 222 15.96 -31.77 4.66
C LEU A 222 15.78 -33.26 4.28
N ASP A 223 15.72 -33.56 2.97
CA ASP A 223 15.61 -34.92 2.46
C ASP A 223 16.83 -35.79 2.84
N LYS A 224 17.98 -35.17 3.00
CA LYS A 224 19.20 -35.81 3.51
C LYS A 224 19.27 -35.86 5.04
N ARG A 225 18.21 -35.47 5.74
CA ARG A 225 18.14 -35.35 7.21
C ARG A 225 19.18 -34.38 7.79
N ILE A 226 19.59 -33.40 7.03
CA ILE A 226 20.48 -32.32 7.47
C ILE A 226 19.56 -31.13 7.81
N GLU A 227 19.24 -30.98 9.08
CA GLU A 227 18.41 -29.88 9.59
C GLU A 227 19.23 -28.58 9.61
N LYS A 228 19.37 -27.96 8.46
CA LYS A 228 19.85 -26.57 8.38
C LYS A 228 18.76 -25.74 7.76
N GLY A 229 18.22 -24.82 8.54
CA GLY A 229 17.42 -23.71 8.03
C GLY A 229 18.18 -22.93 6.96
N LEU A 230 17.49 -22.18 6.13
CA LEU A 230 18.12 -21.17 5.28
C LEU A 230 18.90 -20.22 6.18
N ASP A 231 20.02 -19.74 5.68
CA ASP A 231 20.86 -18.79 6.41
C ASP A 231 19.98 -17.64 6.91
N TRP A 232 20.09 -17.35 8.19
CA TRP A 232 19.27 -16.31 8.84
C TRP A 232 19.44 -14.91 8.22
N GLN A 233 20.51 -14.69 7.48
CA GLN A 233 20.73 -13.45 6.74
C GLN A 233 19.80 -13.31 5.53
N THR A 234 19.37 -14.41 4.93
CA THR A 234 18.43 -14.40 3.79
C THR A 234 16.96 -14.29 4.22
N THR A 235 16.66 -14.49 5.48
CA THR A 235 15.30 -14.35 6.04
C THR A 235 15.04 -12.98 6.68
N ARG A 236 15.96 -12.04 6.56
CA ARG A 236 15.91 -10.72 7.20
C ARG A 236 15.44 -9.58 6.29
N THR A 237 14.92 -9.86 5.12
CA THR A 237 14.35 -8.83 4.24
C THR A 237 12.92 -8.49 4.58
#